data_929b5bd69053bc22482681ccf32750ed
#
_entry.id   929b5bd69053bc22482681ccf32750ed
#
_cell.length_a   1.000
_cell.length_b   1.000
_cell.length_c   1.000
_cell.angle_alpha   90.00
_cell.angle_beta   90.00
_cell.angle_gamma   90.00
#
_symmetry.space_group_name_H-M   'P 1'
#
loop_
_entity.id
_entity.type
_entity.pdbx_description
1 polymer ?
#
loop_
_entity_poly.entity_id
_entity_poly.type
_entity_poly.pdbx_seq_one_letter_code
_entity_poly.pdbx_strand_id
1 'polypeptide(L)'
;TTLFRSEVTGSLLRNGKTIKLWNTDSGAYGVDNGTRLYQSHPWMMGVRKDGTAFGILFDTTWKAELSSTNEKIELRSEGEPFRVFIIDRESPQAVVRGLSELTGTMPMIPRWALGYQQSRFSYSPDSRVIEIADTFRHKRIPCDVIWMDIDYMDGYRIFTFNPQSFPNPKAVNRDLHIRGFHSAWMIDPGAKVDPNYFVYKSGTENDVWVKTADGKNFHGDAWPGAAAFPDFTCPKVNKWWRNLYKDFMAQGVDGVWNDVNEPQINDTPNKTMPEDNLHRGGGKLPAGTHLQYHNVYGFLMVKASREGILETRPERRPFILTRSNFLGGQRYAATWTGDNGSWWDHLKMSIPM
;
A
#
# COMPACT_ATOMS: atom_id res chain seq x y z
N THR A 1 27.00 -6.38 13.86
CA THR A 1 25.56 -6.56 14.03
C THR A 1 24.84 -6.10 12.77
N THR A 2 24.07 -6.95 12.14
CA THR A 2 23.25 -6.61 10.98
C THR A 2 21.83 -6.32 11.48
N LEU A 3 21.23 -5.23 11.03
CA LEU A 3 19.89 -4.81 11.45
C LEU A 3 18.99 -4.65 10.23
N PHE A 4 17.84 -5.30 10.26
CA PHE A 4 16.78 -5.14 9.27
C PHE A 4 15.67 -4.27 9.87
N ARG A 5 15.08 -3.36 9.07
CA ARG A 5 14.06 -2.39 9.50
C ARG A 5 13.13 -2.08 8.34
N SER A 6 12.24 -1.11 8.58
CA SER A 6 11.37 -0.47 7.57
C SER A 6 12.06 -0.22 6.24
N GLU A 7 11.26 0.00 5.22
CA GLU A 7 11.74 0.43 3.90
C GLU A 7 12.53 1.74 4.04
N VAL A 8 13.82 1.68 3.78
CA VAL A 8 14.74 2.82 3.83
C VAL A 8 15.94 2.59 2.92
N THR A 9 16.53 3.68 2.42
CA THR A 9 17.69 3.61 1.54
C THR A 9 18.98 3.19 2.26
N GLY A 10 19.98 2.81 1.48
CA GLY A 10 21.36 2.53 1.92
C GLY A 10 21.62 1.05 2.20
N SER A 11 22.74 0.77 2.87
CA SER A 11 23.23 -0.60 3.10
C SER A 11 22.35 -1.39 4.05
N LEU A 12 22.47 -2.73 3.98
CA LEU A 12 21.78 -3.65 4.88
C LEU A 12 22.16 -3.42 6.36
N LEU A 13 23.40 -3.01 6.63
CA LEU A 13 23.86 -2.63 7.97
C LEU A 13 23.30 -1.25 8.34
N ARG A 14 22.62 -1.18 9.48
CA ARG A 14 21.89 0.00 9.93
C ARG A 14 22.49 0.66 11.17
N ASN A 15 23.64 0.19 11.66
CA ASN A 15 24.33 0.79 12.80
C ASN A 15 24.68 2.27 12.54
N GLY A 16 24.47 3.12 13.52
CA GLY A 16 24.72 4.56 13.42
C GLY A 16 23.66 5.34 12.66
N LYS A 17 22.51 4.72 12.32
CA LYS A 17 21.44 5.36 11.58
C LYS A 17 20.22 5.61 12.46
N THR A 18 19.54 6.71 12.13
CA THR A 18 18.21 7.05 12.65
C THR A 18 17.23 7.06 11.49
N ILE A 19 16.06 6.46 11.66
CA ILE A 19 14.99 6.42 10.67
C ILE A 19 13.69 6.90 11.29
N LYS A 20 12.88 7.57 10.49
CA LYS A 20 11.53 8.00 10.86
C LYS A 20 10.53 6.95 10.40
N LEU A 21 9.65 6.54 11.29
CA LEU A 21 8.52 5.65 11.02
C LEU A 21 7.28 6.52 10.74
N TRP A 22 7.15 6.93 9.49
CA TRP A 22 6.07 7.75 8.97
C TRP A 22 5.96 7.53 7.48
N ASN A 23 4.98 6.77 7.05
CA ASN A 23 4.77 6.42 5.65
C ASN A 23 4.67 7.68 4.80
N THR A 24 5.49 7.78 3.76
CA THR A 24 5.61 9.03 3.00
C THR A 24 5.82 8.73 1.54
N ASP A 25 5.10 9.44 0.68
CA ASP A 25 5.46 9.49 -0.73
C ASP A 25 6.82 10.18 -0.90
N SER A 26 7.78 9.37 -1.32
CA SER A 26 9.17 9.79 -1.48
C SER A 26 9.64 9.55 -2.90
N GLY A 27 9.10 10.34 -3.84
CA GLY A 27 9.49 10.28 -5.25
C GLY A 27 11.02 10.29 -5.40
N ALA A 28 11.53 9.31 -6.16
CA ALA A 28 12.97 9.08 -6.34
C ALA A 28 13.78 9.02 -5.01
N TYR A 29 13.13 8.65 -3.90
CA TYR A 29 13.72 8.55 -2.56
C TYR A 29 14.34 9.86 -2.02
N GLY A 30 13.82 11.01 -2.48
CA GLY A 30 14.36 12.32 -2.14
C GLY A 30 13.99 12.84 -0.75
N VAL A 31 12.94 12.30 -0.12
CA VAL A 31 12.47 12.78 1.18
C VAL A 31 13.42 12.32 2.29
N ASP A 32 13.87 13.26 3.12
CA ASP A 32 14.78 13.01 4.26
C ASP A 32 15.98 12.11 3.90
N ASN A 33 16.55 12.26 2.71
CA ASN A 33 17.62 11.43 2.18
C ASN A 33 17.31 9.92 2.22
N GLY A 34 16.06 9.55 1.93
CA GLY A 34 15.59 8.17 1.89
C GLY A 34 15.48 7.46 3.25
N THR A 35 15.43 8.21 4.34
CA THR A 35 15.20 7.64 5.68
C THR A 35 13.74 7.52 6.04
N ARG A 36 12.84 7.98 5.16
CA ARG A 36 11.40 7.92 5.28
C ARG A 36 10.81 7.60 3.90
N LEU A 37 10.28 6.40 3.75
CA LEU A 37 9.69 5.90 2.52
C LEU A 37 8.23 5.45 2.75
N TYR A 38 7.72 4.63 1.86
CA TYR A 38 6.30 4.27 1.77
C TYR A 38 5.80 3.35 2.89
N GLN A 39 6.72 2.65 3.58
CA GLN A 39 6.35 1.63 4.57
C GLN A 39 7.12 1.79 5.87
N SER A 40 6.40 1.70 6.97
CA SER A 40 6.97 1.77 8.32
C SER A 40 6.77 0.43 9.06
N HIS A 41 7.89 -0.14 9.50
CA HIS A 41 7.88 -1.38 10.28
C HIS A 41 8.69 -1.15 11.55
N PRO A 42 8.06 -1.06 12.73
CA PRO A 42 8.75 -0.86 14.01
C PRO A 42 9.44 -2.13 14.47
N TRP A 43 10.36 -2.63 13.65
CA TRP A 43 11.04 -3.91 13.78
C TRP A 43 12.53 -3.79 13.52
N MET A 44 13.32 -4.49 14.31
CA MET A 44 14.77 -4.63 14.13
C MET A 44 15.21 -6.06 14.36
N MET A 45 16.24 -6.49 13.63
CA MET A 45 16.93 -7.75 13.85
C MET A 45 18.42 -7.52 14.03
N GLY A 46 18.98 -8.07 15.10
CA GLY A 46 20.43 -8.10 15.36
C GLY A 46 20.97 -9.51 15.18
N VAL A 47 22.13 -9.63 14.52
CA VAL A 47 22.87 -10.88 14.37
C VAL A 47 24.16 -10.80 15.18
N ARG A 48 24.40 -11.79 16.05
CA ARG A 48 25.62 -11.87 16.87
C ARG A 48 26.75 -12.55 16.10
N LYS A 49 27.98 -12.44 16.61
CA LYS A 49 29.17 -13.02 15.96
C LYS A 49 29.15 -14.55 15.87
N ASP A 50 28.46 -15.19 16.78
CA ASP A 50 28.29 -16.65 16.83
C ASP A 50 27.18 -17.17 15.90
N GLY A 51 26.51 -16.28 15.15
CA GLY A 51 25.42 -16.60 14.24
C GLY A 51 24.04 -16.59 14.87
N THR A 52 23.91 -16.54 16.19
CA THR A 52 22.63 -16.36 16.86
C THR A 52 22.04 -14.99 16.58
N ALA A 53 20.73 -14.83 16.68
CA ALA A 53 20.07 -13.59 16.33
C ALA A 53 18.94 -13.24 17.31
N PHE A 54 18.61 -11.96 17.36
CA PHE A 54 17.44 -11.47 18.09
C PHE A 54 16.65 -10.49 17.24
N GLY A 55 15.36 -10.44 17.48
CA GLY A 55 14.44 -9.46 16.91
C GLY A 55 13.80 -8.62 18.00
N ILE A 56 13.55 -7.35 17.73
CA ILE A 56 12.82 -6.46 18.61
C ILE A 56 11.66 -5.88 17.83
N LEU A 57 10.43 -6.16 18.26
CA LEU A 57 9.21 -5.58 17.74
C LEU A 57 8.66 -4.57 18.76
N PHE A 58 8.53 -3.33 18.33
CA PHE A 58 7.87 -2.28 19.10
C PHE A 58 6.41 -2.19 18.65
N ASP A 59 5.49 -2.57 19.52
CA ASP A 59 4.05 -2.66 19.21
C ASP A 59 3.39 -1.27 19.24
N THR A 60 3.73 -0.46 18.26
CA THR A 60 3.20 0.90 18.09
C THR A 60 2.93 1.21 16.62
N THR A 61 1.82 1.92 16.33
CA THR A 61 1.48 2.43 15.00
C THR A 61 1.74 3.91 14.85
N TRP A 62 2.04 4.59 15.95
CA TRP A 62 2.24 6.02 16.02
C TRP A 62 3.49 6.47 15.27
N LYS A 63 3.54 7.75 14.96
CA LYS A 63 4.75 8.39 14.47
C LYS A 63 5.90 8.14 15.45
N ALA A 64 7.03 7.67 14.92
CA ALA A 64 8.15 7.28 15.76
C ALA A 64 9.49 7.46 15.05
N GLU A 65 10.54 7.49 15.84
CA GLU A 65 11.93 7.54 15.38
C GLU A 65 12.68 6.36 15.99
N LEU A 66 13.34 5.58 15.14
CA LEU A 66 14.12 4.41 15.53
C LEU A 66 15.60 4.64 15.24
N SER A 67 16.42 4.68 16.28
CA SER A 67 17.86 4.85 16.17
C SER A 67 18.61 3.61 16.67
N SER A 68 19.82 3.41 16.13
CA SER A 68 20.69 2.32 16.52
C SER A 68 22.14 2.81 16.49
N THR A 69 22.80 2.68 17.63
CA THR A 69 24.26 2.89 17.77
C THR A 69 24.94 1.54 17.99
N ASN A 70 26.25 1.54 18.26
CA ASN A 70 26.95 0.31 18.64
C ASN A 70 26.58 -0.18 20.04
N GLU A 71 26.01 0.68 20.88
CA GLU A 71 25.75 0.40 22.30
C GLU A 71 24.26 0.28 22.62
N LYS A 72 23.39 0.99 21.89
CA LYS A 72 21.96 1.01 22.19
C LYS A 72 21.07 1.04 20.95
N ILE A 73 19.87 0.50 21.13
CA ILE A 73 18.74 0.63 20.23
C ILE A 73 17.69 1.45 20.97
N GLU A 74 17.19 2.49 20.33
CA GLU A 74 16.23 3.41 20.92
C GLU A 74 15.08 3.67 19.94
N LEU A 75 13.84 3.54 20.43
CA LEU A 75 12.65 3.99 19.71
C LEU A 75 11.96 5.06 20.54
N ARG A 76 11.69 6.19 19.92
CA ARG A 76 10.89 7.30 20.45
C ARG A 76 9.59 7.38 19.68
N SER A 77 8.48 7.20 20.36
CA SER A 77 7.13 7.32 19.81
C SER A 77 6.49 8.63 20.30
N GLU A 78 5.75 9.29 19.41
CA GLU A 78 4.94 10.48 19.77
C GLU A 78 3.58 10.09 20.39
N GLY A 79 3.33 8.80 20.61
CA GLY A 79 2.09 8.29 21.18
C GLY A 79 2.22 7.70 22.57
N GLU A 80 1.22 6.90 22.90
CA GLU A 80 1.10 6.24 24.20
C GLU A 80 2.18 5.16 24.43
N PRO A 81 2.40 4.71 25.68
CA PRO A 81 3.26 3.58 25.99
C PRO A 81 2.86 2.33 25.20
N PHE A 82 3.84 1.57 24.75
CA PHE A 82 3.65 0.40 23.90
C PHE A 82 4.40 -0.82 24.44
N ARG A 83 3.97 -2.00 24.01
CA ARG A 83 4.64 -3.26 24.34
C ARG A 83 5.89 -3.43 23.47
N VAL A 84 6.89 -4.12 24.01
CA VAL A 84 8.08 -4.54 23.28
C VAL A 84 8.16 -6.06 23.31
N PHE A 85 8.25 -6.67 22.13
CA PHE A 85 8.46 -8.11 22.00
C PHE A 85 9.91 -8.37 21.61
N ILE A 86 10.57 -9.26 22.34
CA ILE A 86 11.93 -9.72 22.06
C ILE A 86 11.86 -11.18 21.61
N ILE A 87 12.41 -11.46 20.43
CA ILE A 87 12.50 -12.79 19.84
C ILE A 87 13.97 -13.15 19.78
N ASP A 88 14.46 -14.00 20.70
CA ASP A 88 15.85 -14.46 20.73
C ASP A 88 15.91 -15.92 20.23
N ARG A 89 16.72 -16.19 19.23
CA ARG A 89 16.78 -17.48 18.52
C ARG A 89 18.20 -17.82 18.07
N GLU A 90 18.36 -19.08 17.72
CA GLU A 90 19.62 -19.67 17.23
C GLU A 90 20.05 -19.15 15.84
N SER A 91 19.17 -18.50 15.08
CA SER A 91 19.50 -18.01 13.74
C SER A 91 18.59 -16.86 13.31
N PRO A 92 19.00 -16.04 12.32
CA PRO A 92 18.14 -15.01 11.71
C PRO A 92 16.84 -15.58 11.14
N GLN A 93 16.89 -16.78 10.51
CA GLN A 93 15.72 -17.45 9.96
C GLN A 93 14.70 -17.82 11.04
N ALA A 94 15.17 -18.30 12.20
CA ALA A 94 14.32 -18.63 13.33
C ALA A 94 13.68 -17.36 13.96
N VAL A 95 14.40 -16.23 13.97
CA VAL A 95 13.86 -14.93 14.40
C VAL A 95 12.74 -14.46 13.44
N VAL A 96 12.94 -14.54 12.12
CA VAL A 96 11.91 -14.19 11.12
C VAL A 96 10.68 -15.10 11.25
N ARG A 97 10.88 -16.39 11.53
CA ARG A 97 9.78 -17.32 11.79
C ARG A 97 8.97 -16.88 13.02
N GLY A 98 9.64 -16.57 14.13
CA GLY A 98 8.98 -16.04 15.34
C GLY A 98 8.24 -14.73 15.11
N LEU A 99 8.79 -13.83 14.28
CA LEU A 99 8.08 -12.62 13.84
C LEU A 99 6.80 -12.98 13.06
N SER A 100 6.89 -13.96 12.16
CA SER A 100 5.74 -14.40 11.35
C SER A 100 4.65 -15.06 12.20
N GLU A 101 5.00 -15.74 13.29
CA GLU A 101 4.04 -16.27 14.27
C GLU A 101 3.23 -15.15 14.92
N LEU A 102 3.85 -14.00 15.21
CA LEU A 102 3.17 -12.83 15.79
C LEU A 102 2.35 -12.04 14.75
N THR A 103 2.86 -11.88 13.55
CA THR A 103 2.31 -10.93 12.55
C THR A 103 1.53 -11.61 11.42
N GLY A 104 1.59 -12.93 11.35
CA GLY A 104 0.97 -13.74 10.29
C GLY A 104 1.88 -13.93 9.09
N THR A 105 1.50 -14.88 8.24
CA THR A 105 2.23 -15.26 7.02
C THR A 105 1.52 -14.79 5.76
N MET A 106 2.26 -14.68 4.67
CA MET A 106 1.71 -14.39 3.35
C MET A 106 0.88 -15.58 2.85
N PRO A 107 -0.37 -15.37 2.40
CA PRO A 107 -1.14 -16.40 1.74
C PRO A 107 -0.53 -16.74 0.37
N MET A 108 -0.79 -17.95 -0.13
CA MET A 108 -0.37 -18.33 -1.47
C MET A 108 -1.03 -17.40 -2.51
N ILE A 109 -0.21 -16.71 -3.29
CA ILE A 109 -0.66 -15.83 -4.39
C ILE A 109 -1.00 -16.66 -5.65
N PRO A 110 -1.75 -16.09 -6.61
CA PRO A 110 -1.99 -16.77 -7.88
C PRO A 110 -0.69 -16.96 -8.68
N ARG A 111 -0.62 -18.05 -9.44
CA ARG A 111 0.60 -18.42 -10.20
C ARG A 111 1.03 -17.32 -11.18
N TRP A 112 0.09 -16.67 -11.84
CA TRP A 112 0.39 -15.62 -12.81
C TRP A 112 1.08 -14.39 -12.18
N ALA A 113 0.90 -14.15 -10.87
CA ALA A 113 1.55 -13.06 -10.16
C ALA A 113 3.06 -13.32 -9.91
N LEU A 114 3.58 -14.50 -10.22
CA LEU A 114 5.01 -14.86 -10.11
C LEU A 114 5.80 -14.60 -11.39
N GLY A 115 5.13 -14.35 -12.52
CA GLY A 115 5.76 -14.07 -13.79
C GLY A 115 6.12 -12.59 -13.97
N TYR A 116 6.67 -12.28 -15.14
CA TYR A 116 6.98 -10.90 -15.51
C TYR A 116 5.72 -10.07 -15.65
N GLN A 117 5.76 -8.86 -15.10
CA GLN A 117 4.65 -7.93 -15.06
C GLN A 117 5.08 -6.59 -15.64
N GLN A 118 4.32 -6.07 -16.59
CA GLN A 118 4.64 -4.83 -17.29
C GLN A 118 3.75 -3.68 -16.84
N SER A 119 4.37 -2.59 -16.45
CA SER A 119 3.75 -1.32 -16.08
C SER A 119 4.44 -0.14 -16.75
N ARG A 120 3.75 0.97 -16.87
CA ARG A 120 4.30 2.31 -17.04
C ARG A 120 3.25 3.33 -16.60
N PHE A 121 3.64 4.59 -16.48
CA PHE A 121 2.73 5.70 -16.26
C PHE A 121 1.89 5.89 -17.53
N SER A 122 0.88 5.16 -17.55
CA SER A 122 -0.29 4.82 -18.34
C SER A 122 -0.06 4.28 -19.75
N TYR A 123 -0.72 3.16 -20.00
CA TYR A 123 -1.07 2.67 -21.33
C TYR A 123 -2.50 3.11 -21.63
N SER A 124 -2.68 4.12 -22.45
CA SER A 124 -3.97 4.68 -22.85
C SER A 124 -3.91 5.05 -24.33
N PRO A 125 -4.99 4.86 -25.12
CA PRO A 125 -6.27 4.22 -24.78
C PRO A 125 -6.18 2.69 -24.68
N ASP A 126 -7.32 2.02 -24.56
CA ASP A 126 -7.44 0.55 -24.46
C ASP A 126 -6.78 -0.20 -25.63
N SER A 127 -6.84 0.34 -26.84
CA SER A 127 -6.16 -0.19 -28.02
C SER A 127 -4.64 -0.25 -27.84
N ARG A 128 -4.04 0.69 -27.09
CA ARG A 128 -2.62 0.69 -26.78
C ARG A 128 -2.25 -0.47 -25.81
N VAL A 129 -3.14 -0.80 -24.89
CA VAL A 129 -2.96 -1.96 -24.00
C VAL A 129 -2.88 -3.25 -24.81
N ILE A 130 -3.78 -3.42 -25.78
CA ILE A 130 -3.81 -4.60 -26.65
C ILE A 130 -2.59 -4.66 -27.57
N GLU A 131 -2.17 -3.51 -28.13
CA GLU A 131 -0.93 -3.42 -28.93
C GLU A 131 0.31 -3.87 -28.13
N ILE A 132 0.43 -3.45 -26.87
CA ILE A 132 1.52 -3.89 -25.99
C ILE A 132 1.48 -5.40 -25.78
N ALA A 133 0.31 -5.95 -25.50
CA ALA A 133 0.12 -7.40 -25.31
C ALA A 133 0.51 -8.16 -26.58
N ASP A 134 0.05 -7.73 -27.75
CA ASP A 134 0.40 -8.32 -29.03
C ASP A 134 1.90 -8.22 -29.34
N THR A 135 2.52 -7.10 -28.99
CA THR A 135 3.98 -6.89 -29.15
C THR A 135 4.79 -7.89 -28.31
N PHE A 136 4.42 -8.12 -27.05
CA PHE A 136 5.05 -9.15 -26.20
C PHE A 136 4.97 -10.53 -26.85
N ARG A 137 3.80 -10.93 -27.38
CA ARG A 137 3.59 -12.22 -28.02
C ARG A 137 4.34 -12.33 -29.35
N HIS A 138 4.29 -11.29 -30.19
CA HIS A 138 5.02 -11.26 -31.46
C HIS A 138 6.54 -11.38 -31.25
N LYS A 139 7.09 -10.65 -30.28
CA LYS A 139 8.51 -10.69 -29.90
C LYS A 139 8.88 -11.93 -29.08
N ARG A 140 7.92 -12.78 -28.73
CA ARG A 140 8.12 -13.98 -27.89
C ARG A 140 8.77 -13.65 -26.53
N ILE A 141 8.45 -12.47 -25.97
CA ILE A 141 8.91 -12.07 -24.64
C ILE A 141 7.86 -12.55 -23.62
N PRO A 142 8.24 -13.39 -22.64
CA PRO A 142 7.31 -13.81 -21.60
C PRO A 142 6.81 -12.59 -20.78
N CYS A 143 5.50 -12.51 -20.61
CA CYS A 143 4.86 -11.51 -19.75
C CYS A 143 3.48 -12.04 -19.35
N ASP A 144 3.16 -11.95 -18.07
CA ASP A 144 1.94 -12.53 -17.50
C ASP A 144 0.91 -11.46 -17.15
N VAL A 145 1.34 -10.23 -16.84
CA VAL A 145 0.45 -9.17 -16.34
C VAL A 145 0.73 -7.83 -17.03
N ILE A 146 -0.33 -7.12 -17.38
CA ILE A 146 -0.27 -5.70 -17.74
C ILE A 146 -1.03 -4.89 -16.69
N TRP A 147 -0.40 -3.83 -16.22
CA TRP A 147 -0.94 -2.94 -15.20
C TRP A 147 -1.60 -1.72 -15.84
N MET A 148 -2.81 -1.39 -15.35
CA MET A 148 -3.54 -0.18 -15.73
C MET A 148 -3.34 0.87 -14.66
N ASP A 149 -2.61 1.91 -15.02
CA ASP A 149 -2.38 3.08 -14.19
C ASP A 149 -3.54 4.08 -14.36
N ILE A 150 -3.49 5.19 -13.67
CA ILE A 150 -4.58 6.13 -13.35
C ILE A 150 -5.40 6.66 -14.56
N ASP A 151 -4.84 6.71 -15.77
CA ASP A 151 -5.49 7.29 -16.96
C ASP A 151 -6.64 6.44 -17.53
N TYR A 152 -6.87 5.24 -17.00
CA TYR A 152 -8.08 4.49 -17.38
C TYR A 152 -9.35 5.05 -16.73
N MET A 153 -9.20 5.83 -15.66
CA MET A 153 -10.30 6.39 -14.88
C MET A 153 -10.96 7.58 -15.60
N ASP A 154 -12.23 7.80 -15.36
CA ASP A 154 -12.92 9.01 -15.80
C ASP A 154 -12.56 10.18 -14.87
N GLY A 155 -11.68 11.05 -15.34
CA GLY A 155 -11.21 12.22 -14.59
C GLY A 155 -10.63 11.85 -13.22
N TYR A 156 -9.87 10.76 -13.16
CA TYR A 156 -9.23 10.21 -11.96
C TYR A 156 -10.19 9.84 -10.83
N ARG A 157 -11.47 9.58 -11.16
CA ARG A 157 -12.47 9.05 -10.22
C ARG A 157 -12.28 7.55 -10.04
N ILE A 158 -11.97 7.09 -8.84
CA ILE A 158 -11.79 5.68 -8.53
C ILE A 158 -13.08 4.86 -8.85
N PHE A 159 -12.93 3.59 -9.20
CA PHE A 159 -14.02 2.69 -9.61
C PHE A 159 -14.82 3.16 -10.85
N THR A 160 -14.24 4.05 -11.67
CA THR A 160 -14.81 4.46 -12.96
C THR A 160 -13.91 4.08 -14.12
N PHE A 161 -14.42 4.16 -15.33
CA PHE A 161 -13.68 3.93 -16.56
C PHE A 161 -13.96 5.11 -17.51
N ASN A 162 -12.91 5.64 -18.15
CA ASN A 162 -13.03 6.74 -19.08
C ASN A 162 -13.80 6.29 -20.32
N PRO A 163 -14.95 6.92 -20.65
CA PRO A 163 -15.82 6.45 -21.73
C PRO A 163 -15.22 6.64 -23.13
N GLN A 164 -14.20 7.48 -23.29
CA GLN A 164 -13.51 7.70 -24.57
C GLN A 164 -12.34 6.74 -24.74
N SER A 165 -11.50 6.58 -23.70
CA SER A 165 -10.26 5.80 -23.80
C SER A 165 -10.41 4.34 -23.35
N PHE A 166 -11.39 4.04 -22.50
CA PHE A 166 -11.71 2.68 -22.00
C PHE A 166 -13.23 2.43 -22.03
N PRO A 167 -13.88 2.51 -23.20
CA PRO A 167 -15.35 2.39 -23.28
C PRO A 167 -15.88 1.01 -22.88
N ASN A 168 -15.07 -0.03 -22.99
CA ASN A 168 -15.47 -1.39 -22.64
C ASN A 168 -14.35 -2.14 -21.90
N PRO A 169 -14.13 -1.87 -20.59
CA PRO A 169 -13.09 -2.53 -19.81
C PRO A 169 -13.23 -4.06 -19.76
N LYS A 170 -14.47 -4.57 -19.82
CA LYS A 170 -14.72 -6.01 -19.87
C LYS A 170 -14.20 -6.65 -21.15
N ALA A 171 -14.31 -5.97 -22.29
CA ALA A 171 -13.70 -6.44 -23.53
C ALA A 171 -12.17 -6.43 -23.46
N VAL A 172 -11.58 -5.38 -22.92
CA VAL A 172 -10.11 -5.29 -22.72
C VAL A 172 -9.60 -6.47 -21.90
N ASN A 173 -10.22 -6.75 -20.76
CA ASN A 173 -9.82 -7.87 -19.90
C ASN A 173 -9.99 -9.22 -20.58
N ARG A 174 -11.11 -9.43 -21.29
CA ARG A 174 -11.34 -10.65 -22.09
C ARG A 174 -10.23 -10.81 -23.16
N ASP A 175 -9.90 -9.74 -23.87
CA ASP A 175 -8.94 -9.77 -24.97
C ASP A 175 -7.51 -9.98 -24.47
N LEU A 176 -7.18 -9.50 -23.28
CA LEU A 176 -5.94 -9.83 -22.56
C LEU A 176 -5.91 -11.32 -22.16
N HIS A 177 -6.99 -11.83 -21.60
CA HIS A 177 -7.10 -13.26 -21.22
C HIS A 177 -6.93 -14.21 -22.42
N ILE A 178 -7.51 -13.87 -23.58
CA ILE A 178 -7.34 -14.65 -24.84
C ILE A 178 -5.86 -14.71 -25.24
N ARG A 179 -5.08 -13.63 -24.97
CA ARG A 179 -3.64 -13.55 -25.24
C ARG A 179 -2.79 -14.16 -24.13
N GLY A 180 -3.40 -14.73 -23.09
CA GLY A 180 -2.71 -15.31 -21.94
C GLY A 180 -2.09 -14.30 -21.00
N PHE A 181 -2.67 -13.09 -20.93
CA PHE A 181 -2.33 -12.09 -19.92
C PHE A 181 -3.39 -12.00 -18.84
N HIS A 182 -2.98 -11.55 -17.68
CA HIS A 182 -3.83 -11.03 -16.62
C HIS A 182 -3.71 -9.50 -16.53
N SER A 183 -4.66 -8.86 -15.88
CA SER A 183 -4.64 -7.41 -15.69
C SER A 183 -4.73 -7.05 -14.21
N ALA A 184 -4.00 -6.01 -13.81
CA ALA A 184 -4.13 -5.38 -12.50
C ALA A 184 -4.43 -3.90 -12.70
N TRP A 185 -5.42 -3.37 -11.96
CA TRP A 185 -5.93 -2.03 -12.14
C TRP A 185 -5.80 -1.23 -10.85
N MET A 186 -5.37 0.03 -10.97
CA MET A 186 -5.10 0.90 -9.85
C MET A 186 -6.37 1.43 -9.20
N ILE A 187 -6.38 1.53 -7.88
CA ILE A 187 -7.42 2.19 -7.05
C ILE A 187 -6.72 2.96 -5.93
N ASP A 188 -6.91 4.26 -5.93
CA ASP A 188 -6.45 5.17 -4.88
C ASP A 188 -7.43 5.24 -3.71
N PRO A 189 -7.04 5.77 -2.54
CA PRO A 189 -7.96 6.01 -1.43
C PRO A 189 -8.82 7.26 -1.61
N GLY A 190 -8.36 8.25 -2.38
CA GLY A 190 -9.00 9.55 -2.53
C GLY A 190 -10.19 9.53 -3.49
N ALA A 191 -11.40 9.73 -2.98
CA ALA A 191 -12.60 9.89 -3.80
C ALA A 191 -12.79 11.37 -4.17
N LYS A 192 -12.85 11.69 -5.48
CA LYS A 192 -13.09 13.06 -5.96
C LYS A 192 -14.32 13.67 -5.32
N VAL A 193 -14.21 14.89 -4.84
CA VAL A 193 -15.33 15.67 -4.30
C VAL A 193 -16.21 16.13 -5.48
N ASP A 194 -17.25 15.36 -5.76
CA ASP A 194 -18.20 15.62 -6.83
C ASP A 194 -19.56 15.02 -6.45
N PRO A 195 -20.60 15.85 -6.22
CA PRO A 195 -21.93 15.37 -5.81
C PRO A 195 -22.61 14.43 -6.81
N ASN A 196 -22.21 14.46 -8.09
CA ASN A 196 -22.74 13.59 -9.14
C ASN A 196 -21.95 12.27 -9.26
N TYR A 197 -20.82 12.14 -8.59
CA TYR A 197 -20.00 10.95 -8.62
C TYR A 197 -20.48 9.93 -7.57
N PHE A 198 -20.83 8.74 -8.02
CA PHE A 198 -21.53 7.74 -7.21
C PHE A 198 -20.76 7.31 -5.95
N VAL A 199 -19.41 7.23 -5.99
CA VAL A 199 -18.59 6.88 -4.83
C VAL A 199 -18.65 7.99 -3.78
N TYR A 200 -18.44 9.25 -4.20
CA TYR A 200 -18.51 10.38 -3.27
C TYR A 200 -19.92 10.57 -2.70
N LYS A 201 -20.94 10.46 -3.55
CA LYS A 201 -22.34 10.57 -3.12
C LYS A 201 -22.68 9.50 -2.08
N SER A 202 -22.48 8.22 -2.42
CA SER A 202 -22.75 7.12 -1.49
C SER A 202 -21.89 7.17 -0.24
N GLY A 203 -20.63 7.57 -0.35
CA GLY A 203 -19.74 7.74 0.80
C GLY A 203 -20.22 8.83 1.75
N THR A 204 -20.73 9.95 1.22
CA THR A 204 -21.29 11.06 2.01
C THR A 204 -22.61 10.65 2.69
N GLU A 205 -23.50 9.99 1.96
CA GLU A 205 -24.77 9.45 2.50
C GLU A 205 -24.53 8.42 3.63
N ASN A 206 -23.46 7.63 3.53
CA ASN A 206 -23.08 6.66 4.55
C ASN A 206 -22.11 7.22 5.60
N ASP A 207 -21.75 8.50 5.55
CA ASP A 207 -20.82 9.14 6.48
C ASP A 207 -19.51 8.32 6.65
N VAL A 208 -18.79 8.10 5.54
CA VAL A 208 -17.60 7.24 5.54
C VAL A 208 -16.28 7.98 5.68
N TRP A 209 -16.27 9.30 5.56
CA TRP A 209 -15.05 10.10 5.44
C TRP A 209 -14.34 10.33 6.76
N VAL A 210 -13.02 10.42 6.73
CA VAL A 210 -12.17 10.94 7.80
C VAL A 210 -12.65 12.36 8.14
N LYS A 211 -12.60 12.74 9.41
CA LYS A 211 -13.04 14.05 9.89
C LYS A 211 -11.85 14.96 10.20
N THR A 212 -12.03 16.24 10.01
CA THR A 212 -11.17 17.28 10.57
C THR A 212 -11.33 17.34 12.09
N ALA A 213 -10.41 18.01 12.79
CA ALA A 213 -10.48 18.17 14.25
C ALA A 213 -11.78 18.82 14.74
N ASP A 214 -12.43 19.67 13.91
CA ASP A 214 -13.73 20.29 14.19
C ASP A 214 -14.93 19.42 13.75
N GLY A 215 -14.70 18.18 13.33
CA GLY A 215 -15.74 17.18 13.03
C GLY A 215 -16.35 17.25 11.63
N LYS A 216 -15.85 18.12 10.74
CA LYS A 216 -16.29 18.17 9.33
C LYS A 216 -15.62 17.06 8.51
N ASN A 217 -16.12 16.77 7.31
CA ASN A 217 -15.45 15.89 6.39
C ASN A 217 -14.11 16.51 5.97
N PHE A 218 -13.03 15.75 6.09
CA PHE A 218 -11.73 16.16 5.58
C PHE A 218 -11.70 16.08 4.04
N HIS A 219 -11.22 17.14 3.42
CA HIS A 219 -10.89 17.16 2.00
C HIS A 219 -9.42 17.59 1.84
N GLY A 220 -8.68 16.90 0.98
CA GLY A 220 -7.30 17.24 0.62
C GLY A 220 -7.10 17.20 -0.87
N ASP A 221 -6.05 17.81 -1.38
CA ASP A 221 -5.71 17.78 -2.80
C ASP A 221 -4.97 16.48 -3.15
N ALA A 222 -5.49 15.77 -4.15
CA ALA A 222 -4.92 14.52 -4.67
C ALA A 222 -5.02 14.51 -6.20
N TRP A 223 -4.80 13.37 -6.86
CA TRP A 223 -4.86 13.27 -8.33
C TRP A 223 -6.17 13.81 -8.95
N PRO A 224 -7.36 13.55 -8.41
CA PRO A 224 -8.59 14.09 -8.97
C PRO A 224 -8.84 15.58 -8.62
N GLY A 225 -7.92 16.25 -7.93
CA GLY A 225 -8.12 17.52 -7.24
C GLY A 225 -8.66 17.32 -5.83
N ALA A 226 -9.62 18.13 -5.38
CA ALA A 226 -10.23 17.94 -4.06
C ALA A 226 -10.81 16.53 -3.91
N ALA A 227 -10.35 15.80 -2.91
CA ALA A 227 -10.70 14.41 -2.63
C ALA A 227 -11.07 14.21 -1.14
N ALA A 228 -12.01 13.30 -0.89
CA ALA A 228 -12.37 12.83 0.45
C ALA A 228 -11.80 11.41 0.66
N PHE A 229 -11.47 11.08 1.89
CA PHE A 229 -10.74 9.85 2.22
C PHE A 229 -11.54 8.99 3.20
N PRO A 230 -11.75 7.68 2.89
CA PRO A 230 -12.49 6.79 3.77
C PRO A 230 -11.79 6.57 5.12
N ASP A 231 -12.57 6.54 6.19
CA ASP A 231 -12.09 6.19 7.52
C ASP A 231 -12.09 4.67 7.72
N PHE A 232 -11.03 4.00 7.25
CA PHE A 232 -10.91 2.55 7.31
C PHE A 232 -10.83 1.97 8.74
N THR A 233 -10.82 2.78 9.79
CA THR A 233 -10.92 2.30 11.17
C THR A 233 -12.34 1.86 11.52
N CYS A 234 -13.35 2.30 10.76
CA CYS A 234 -14.76 2.01 10.99
C CYS A 234 -15.23 0.75 10.25
N PRO A 235 -15.81 -0.25 10.92
CA PRO A 235 -16.34 -1.46 10.26
C PRO A 235 -17.39 -1.18 9.17
N LYS A 236 -18.24 -0.17 9.35
CA LYS A 236 -19.23 0.23 8.33
C LYS A 236 -18.57 0.75 7.05
N VAL A 237 -17.47 1.49 7.18
CA VAL A 237 -16.69 2.03 6.07
C VAL A 237 -16.02 0.89 5.30
N ASN A 238 -15.44 -0.09 6.01
CA ASN A 238 -14.87 -1.27 5.39
C ASN A 238 -15.92 -2.06 4.58
N LYS A 239 -17.15 -2.21 5.09
CA LYS A 239 -18.25 -2.84 4.36
C LYS A 239 -18.64 -2.04 3.12
N TRP A 240 -18.74 -0.72 3.21
CA TRP A 240 -19.02 0.15 2.08
C TRP A 240 -17.93 0.04 1.00
N TRP A 241 -16.67 0.11 1.40
CA TRP A 241 -15.51 -0.02 0.49
C TRP A 241 -15.50 -1.37 -0.24
N ARG A 242 -15.73 -2.46 0.48
CA ARG A 242 -15.82 -3.81 -0.10
C ARG A 242 -16.88 -3.92 -1.19
N ASN A 243 -18.03 -3.28 -0.98
CA ASN A 243 -19.13 -3.31 -1.95
C ASN A 243 -18.76 -2.63 -3.28
N LEU A 244 -17.88 -1.64 -3.29
CA LEU A 244 -17.41 -0.98 -4.52
C LEU A 244 -16.66 -1.95 -5.45
N TYR A 245 -16.01 -2.96 -4.91
CA TYR A 245 -15.30 -3.96 -5.70
C TYR A 245 -16.20 -4.88 -6.51
N LYS A 246 -17.48 -5.00 -6.16
CA LYS A 246 -18.40 -5.91 -6.83
C LYS A 246 -18.49 -5.65 -8.35
N ASP A 247 -18.85 -4.44 -8.71
CA ASP A 247 -19.01 -4.07 -10.13
C ASP A 247 -17.66 -3.90 -10.83
N PHE A 248 -16.64 -3.45 -10.11
CA PHE A 248 -15.30 -3.33 -10.63
C PHE A 248 -14.69 -4.68 -11.01
N MET A 249 -14.77 -5.67 -10.14
CA MET A 249 -14.29 -7.03 -10.42
C MET A 249 -15.13 -7.74 -11.49
N ALA A 250 -16.42 -7.39 -11.65
CA ALA A 250 -17.28 -7.91 -12.70
C ALA A 250 -16.82 -7.52 -14.12
N GLN A 251 -15.93 -6.51 -14.25
CA GLN A 251 -15.29 -6.15 -15.52
C GLN A 251 -14.20 -7.13 -15.95
N GLY A 252 -13.91 -8.17 -15.18
CA GLY A 252 -12.89 -9.16 -15.53
C GLY A 252 -11.49 -8.85 -14.97
N VAL A 253 -11.37 -7.85 -14.12
CA VAL A 253 -10.12 -7.48 -13.44
C VAL A 253 -9.57 -8.66 -12.64
N ASP A 254 -8.26 -8.97 -12.75
CA ASP A 254 -7.65 -10.10 -12.06
C ASP A 254 -6.97 -9.69 -10.75
N GLY A 255 -6.28 -8.57 -10.74
CA GLY A 255 -5.59 -8.02 -9.58
C GLY A 255 -5.89 -6.54 -9.37
N VAL A 256 -5.56 -6.04 -8.20
CA VAL A 256 -5.76 -4.64 -7.81
C VAL A 256 -4.45 -4.05 -7.35
N TRP A 257 -4.24 -2.78 -7.67
CA TRP A 257 -3.14 -1.98 -7.17
C TRP A 257 -3.70 -0.84 -6.32
N ASN A 258 -3.39 -0.85 -5.03
CA ASN A 258 -3.71 0.27 -4.15
C ASN A 258 -2.49 1.20 -4.05
N ASP A 259 -2.60 2.37 -4.67
CA ASP A 259 -1.53 3.38 -4.72
C ASP A 259 -1.87 4.60 -3.86
N VAL A 260 -0.92 5.49 -3.68
CA VAL A 260 -0.96 6.75 -2.92
C VAL A 260 -1.65 6.66 -1.55
N ASN A 261 -1.59 5.50 -0.92
CA ASN A 261 -2.34 5.14 0.28
C ASN A 261 -1.57 5.29 1.60
N GLU A 262 -0.59 6.20 1.65
CA GLU A 262 0.05 6.68 2.89
C GLU A 262 -0.92 7.40 3.84
N PRO A 263 -1.93 8.19 3.44
CA PRO A 263 -2.33 8.69 2.13
C PRO A 263 -1.56 9.96 1.71
N GLN A 264 -1.26 10.06 0.41
CA GLN A 264 -0.63 11.27 -0.15
C GLN A 264 -1.65 12.41 -0.28
N ILE A 265 -1.25 13.60 0.18
CA ILE A 265 -1.98 14.86 0.04
C ILE A 265 -1.01 15.92 -0.46
N ASN A 266 -1.33 16.56 -1.58
CA ASN A 266 -0.40 17.47 -2.26
C ASN A 266 -0.25 18.83 -1.58
N ASP A 267 -1.31 19.35 -0.99
CA ASP A 267 -1.45 20.71 -0.45
C ASP A 267 -1.15 20.82 1.06
N THR A 268 -0.58 19.78 1.66
CA THR A 268 -0.18 19.79 3.07
C THR A 268 1.34 19.75 3.25
N PRO A 269 1.90 20.38 4.32
CA PRO A 269 3.34 20.41 4.56
C PRO A 269 3.99 19.03 4.70
N ASN A 270 3.28 18.08 5.32
CA ASN A 270 3.77 16.72 5.55
C ASN A 270 3.39 15.74 4.44
N LYS A 271 2.79 16.23 3.32
CA LYS A 271 2.32 15.42 2.19
C LYS A 271 1.32 14.32 2.58
N THR A 272 0.63 14.50 3.71
CA THR A 272 -0.43 13.62 4.18
C THR A 272 -1.50 14.43 4.95
N MET A 273 -2.54 13.76 5.47
CA MET A 273 -3.58 14.42 6.27
C MET A 273 -2.99 15.13 7.50
N PRO A 274 -3.62 16.22 7.98
CA PRO A 274 -3.31 16.78 9.28
C PRO A 274 -3.31 15.73 10.40
N GLU A 275 -2.33 15.79 11.28
CA GLU A 275 -2.12 14.78 12.33
C GLU A 275 -3.27 14.73 13.34
N ASP A 276 -4.04 15.81 13.49
CA ASP A 276 -5.20 15.95 14.35
C ASP A 276 -6.53 15.54 13.70
N ASN A 277 -6.54 15.14 12.43
CA ASN A 277 -7.73 14.58 11.80
C ASN A 277 -8.24 13.36 12.58
N LEU A 278 -9.56 13.22 12.65
CA LEU A 278 -10.21 12.22 13.50
C LEU A 278 -10.58 10.97 12.71
N HIS A 279 -10.14 9.83 13.23
CA HIS A 279 -10.58 8.50 12.87
C HIS A 279 -11.51 7.99 13.97
N ARG A 280 -12.74 7.61 13.59
CA ARG A 280 -13.81 7.33 14.55
C ARG A 280 -13.72 5.98 15.22
N GLY A 281 -12.91 5.07 14.63
CA GLY A 281 -12.77 3.74 15.16
C GLY A 281 -14.03 2.88 15.03
N GLY A 282 -14.07 1.83 15.83
CA GLY A 282 -15.19 0.89 15.94
C GLY A 282 -14.72 -0.55 15.93
N GLY A 283 -15.56 -1.46 16.43
CA GLY A 283 -15.17 -2.86 16.59
C GLY A 283 -13.98 -3.02 17.54
N LYS A 284 -12.82 -3.39 16.99
CA LYS A 284 -11.58 -3.58 17.78
C LYS A 284 -10.63 -2.38 17.79
N LEU A 285 -10.91 -1.37 16.99
CA LEU A 285 -10.07 -0.17 16.89
C LEU A 285 -10.72 0.99 17.67
N PRO A 286 -9.99 1.63 18.60
CA PRO A 286 -10.50 2.81 19.28
C PRO A 286 -10.63 4.00 18.33
N ALA A 287 -11.39 5.02 18.72
CA ALA A 287 -11.30 6.32 18.07
C ALA A 287 -9.92 6.94 18.37
N GLY A 288 -9.37 7.69 17.41
CA GLY A 288 -8.06 8.30 17.54
C GLY A 288 -7.77 9.33 16.46
N THR A 289 -6.58 9.87 16.47
CA THR A 289 -6.14 10.87 15.50
C THR A 289 -5.39 10.25 14.32
N HIS A 290 -5.17 11.03 13.27
CA HIS A 290 -4.35 10.59 12.14
C HIS A 290 -2.90 10.33 12.56
N LEU A 291 -2.37 11.03 13.55
CA LEU A 291 -1.08 10.74 14.15
C LEU A 291 -0.94 9.28 14.61
N GLN A 292 -2.03 8.67 15.11
CA GLN A 292 -2.09 7.27 15.53
C GLN A 292 -2.28 6.31 14.35
N TYR A 293 -3.11 6.68 13.36
CA TYR A 293 -3.57 5.76 12.32
C TYR A 293 -2.86 5.89 10.97
N HIS A 294 -2.04 6.93 10.78
CA HIS A 294 -1.37 7.19 9.52
C HIS A 294 -0.59 5.98 8.98
N ASN A 295 0.34 5.43 9.77
CA ASN A 295 1.19 4.32 9.32
C ASN A 295 0.41 3.04 8.98
N VAL A 296 -0.81 2.90 9.48
CA VAL A 296 -1.68 1.74 9.21
C VAL A 296 -2.85 2.07 8.28
N TYR A 297 -2.95 3.27 7.76
CA TYR A 297 -4.03 3.66 6.85
C TYR A 297 -4.05 2.77 5.60
N GLY A 298 -2.92 2.66 4.90
CA GLY A 298 -2.77 1.77 3.75
C GLY A 298 -3.02 0.30 4.08
N PHE A 299 -2.51 -0.17 5.22
CA PHE A 299 -2.78 -1.53 5.72
C PHE A 299 -4.29 -1.80 5.90
N LEU A 300 -5.03 -0.86 6.49
CA LEU A 300 -6.48 -1.00 6.68
C LEU A 300 -7.24 -0.98 5.35
N MET A 301 -6.82 -0.12 4.41
CA MET A 301 -7.36 -0.08 3.06
C MET A 301 -7.18 -1.41 2.32
N VAL A 302 -5.96 -1.96 2.28
CA VAL A 302 -5.71 -3.22 1.55
C VAL A 302 -6.42 -4.41 2.17
N LYS A 303 -6.59 -4.42 3.50
CA LYS A 303 -7.41 -5.42 4.17
C LYS A 303 -8.85 -5.37 3.66
N ALA A 304 -9.47 -4.19 3.64
CA ALA A 304 -10.82 -4.00 3.13
C ALA A 304 -10.93 -4.34 1.64
N SER A 305 -9.95 -3.95 0.82
CA SER A 305 -9.87 -4.27 -0.61
C SER A 305 -9.83 -5.80 -0.83
N ARG A 306 -8.98 -6.51 -0.08
CA ARG A 306 -8.85 -7.96 -0.19
C ARG A 306 -10.13 -8.69 0.22
N GLU A 307 -10.77 -8.25 1.28
CA GLU A 307 -12.05 -8.79 1.73
C GLU A 307 -13.13 -8.59 0.65
N GLY A 308 -13.20 -7.40 0.03
CA GLY A 308 -14.13 -7.12 -1.07
C GLY A 308 -13.90 -8.00 -2.30
N ILE A 309 -12.65 -8.24 -2.71
CA ILE A 309 -12.33 -9.13 -3.82
C ILE A 309 -12.73 -10.58 -3.48
N LEU A 310 -12.47 -11.05 -2.27
CA LEU A 310 -12.85 -12.40 -1.83
C LEU A 310 -14.36 -12.59 -1.76
N GLU A 311 -15.12 -11.57 -1.37
CA GLU A 311 -16.59 -11.61 -1.36
C GLU A 311 -17.15 -11.75 -2.79
N THR A 312 -16.47 -11.19 -3.79
CA THR A 312 -16.91 -11.29 -5.20
C THR A 312 -16.44 -12.57 -5.88
N ARG A 313 -15.29 -13.12 -5.49
CA ARG A 313 -14.65 -14.30 -6.12
C ARG A 313 -14.00 -15.20 -5.07
N PRO A 314 -14.80 -15.85 -4.21
CA PRO A 314 -14.28 -16.65 -3.09
C PRO A 314 -13.42 -17.85 -3.53
N GLU A 315 -13.62 -18.34 -4.77
CA GLU A 315 -12.91 -19.47 -5.36
C GLU A 315 -11.52 -19.09 -5.93
N ARG A 316 -11.21 -17.80 -6.02
CA ARG A 316 -9.96 -17.32 -6.59
C ARG A 316 -9.04 -16.72 -5.53
N ARG A 317 -7.74 -16.93 -5.68
CA ARG A 317 -6.74 -16.27 -4.85
C ARG A 317 -6.66 -14.79 -5.26
N PRO A 318 -6.95 -13.83 -4.38
CA PRO A 318 -6.81 -12.42 -4.70
C PRO A 318 -5.34 -12.04 -4.81
N PHE A 319 -5.04 -11.09 -5.69
CA PHE A 319 -3.74 -10.44 -5.76
C PHE A 319 -3.92 -8.93 -5.64
N ILE A 320 -3.26 -8.35 -4.66
CA ILE A 320 -3.22 -6.91 -4.43
C ILE A 320 -1.77 -6.51 -4.29
N LEU A 321 -1.41 -5.42 -4.96
CA LEU A 321 -0.17 -4.68 -4.75
C LEU A 321 -0.51 -3.39 -4.00
N THR A 322 0.31 -3.00 -3.03
CA THR A 322 0.11 -1.74 -2.31
C THR A 322 1.41 -0.98 -2.16
N ARG A 323 1.35 0.36 -2.26
CA ARG A 323 2.50 1.21 -2.01
C ARG A 323 2.78 1.35 -0.52
N SER A 324 1.80 1.83 0.22
CA SER A 324 1.92 1.96 1.66
C SER A 324 1.46 0.70 2.38
N ASN A 325 2.25 0.27 3.35
CA ASN A 325 1.94 -0.90 4.16
C ASN A 325 2.55 -0.78 5.56
N PHE A 326 2.20 -1.73 6.40
CA PHE A 326 2.70 -1.87 7.77
C PHE A 326 2.92 -3.34 8.10
N LEU A 327 3.70 -3.61 9.16
CA LEU A 327 3.98 -4.98 9.61
C LEU A 327 2.68 -5.77 9.85
N GLY A 328 2.58 -6.96 9.29
CA GLY A 328 1.35 -7.76 9.27
C GLY A 328 0.54 -7.62 7.97
N GLY A 329 0.83 -6.62 7.13
CA GLY A 329 0.16 -6.39 5.85
C GLY A 329 0.48 -7.44 4.78
N GLN A 330 1.57 -8.22 4.95
CA GLN A 330 1.88 -9.38 4.11
C GLN A 330 0.74 -10.39 4.03
N ARG A 331 -0.18 -10.39 4.99
CA ARG A 331 -1.39 -11.21 4.97
C ARG A 331 -2.40 -10.80 3.90
N TYR A 332 -2.30 -9.57 3.41
CA TYR A 332 -3.32 -8.96 2.57
C TYR A 332 -2.82 -8.54 1.19
N ALA A 333 -1.58 -8.08 1.07
CA ALA A 333 -1.03 -7.55 -0.17
C ALA A 333 0.47 -7.82 -0.32
N ALA A 334 0.93 -7.82 -1.57
CA ALA A 334 2.33 -7.62 -1.93
C ALA A 334 2.66 -6.13 -1.96
N THR A 335 3.95 -5.79 -1.95
CA THR A 335 4.45 -4.42 -2.04
C THR A 335 5.50 -4.30 -3.14
N TRP A 336 5.78 -3.08 -3.58
CA TRP A 336 6.90 -2.77 -4.46
C TRP A 336 7.71 -1.63 -3.86
N THR A 337 8.82 -1.30 -4.45
CA THR A 337 9.75 -0.26 -3.97
C THR A 337 9.28 1.18 -4.24
N GLY A 338 8.03 1.38 -4.63
CA GLY A 338 7.44 2.69 -4.90
C GLY A 338 8.06 3.40 -6.13
N ASP A 339 8.10 4.73 -6.08
CA ASP A 339 8.55 5.57 -7.20
C ASP A 339 10.07 5.80 -7.17
N ASN A 340 10.83 4.72 -7.27
CA ASN A 340 12.28 4.80 -7.40
C ASN A 340 12.68 5.23 -8.84
N GLY A 341 13.83 5.89 -8.96
CA GLY A 341 14.38 6.26 -10.27
C GLY A 341 14.95 5.06 -11.03
N SER A 342 14.93 5.10 -12.37
CA SER A 342 15.53 4.09 -13.25
C SER A 342 17.05 4.24 -13.30
N TRP A 343 17.72 4.18 -12.15
CA TRP A 343 19.17 4.34 -11.99
C TRP A 343 19.80 3.08 -11.43
N TRP A 344 21.06 2.84 -11.75
CA TRP A 344 21.79 1.64 -11.32
C TRP A 344 21.95 1.53 -9.80
N ASP A 345 22.10 2.64 -9.10
CA ASP A 345 22.18 2.71 -7.64
C ASP A 345 20.84 2.34 -6.99
N HIS A 346 19.70 2.78 -7.56
CA HIS A 346 18.37 2.38 -7.08
C HIS A 346 18.12 0.88 -7.32
N LEU A 347 18.48 0.34 -8.48
CA LEU A 347 18.40 -1.10 -8.73
C LEU A 347 19.23 -1.90 -7.72
N LYS A 348 20.48 -1.47 -7.48
CA LYS A 348 21.38 -2.09 -6.50
C LYS A 348 20.83 -2.00 -5.08
N MET A 349 20.21 -0.87 -4.73
CA MET A 349 19.62 -0.62 -3.42
C MET A 349 18.35 -1.44 -3.16
N SER A 350 17.62 -1.84 -4.21
CA SER A 350 16.42 -2.69 -4.09
C SER A 350 16.72 -4.05 -3.47
N ILE A 351 17.96 -4.53 -3.56
CA ILE A 351 18.37 -5.82 -2.96
C ILE A 351 18.36 -5.78 -1.42
N PRO A 352 18.96 -4.77 -0.75
CA PRO A 352 18.91 -4.67 0.71
C PRO A 352 17.60 -4.10 1.26
N MET A 353 16.74 -3.51 0.44
CA MET A 353 15.41 -3.05 0.83
C MET A 353 14.42 -4.20 0.94
#